data_3129998f0f8108272525e0e320027477
#
_entry.id   3129998f0f8108272525e0e320027477
#
_cell.length_a   1.000
_cell.length_b   1.000
_cell.length_c   1.000
_cell.angle_alpha   90.00
_cell.angle_beta   90.00
_cell.angle_gamma   90.00
#
_symmetry.space_group_name_H-M   'P 1'
#
loop_
_entity.id
_entity.type
_entity.pdbx_description
1 polymer ?
#
loop_
_entity_poly.entity_id
_entity_poly.type
_entity_poly.pdbx_seq_one_letter_code
_entity_poly.pdbx_strand_id
1 'polypeptide(L)'
;MNETPEAVTPAEPVPPSTQQEPSIELAAPAVGLIYSGQAAPAPVLSRASLRIGYEPGVMPGKWFTRWHERYGRTAPLAEIPLREGAGLEALTTALSTPNSTSGEARFEPLAHMAIMRATAQDIPDKDRYHSIRLYEEVPVVVVPKDHVLTVLDEVPLGEMAEEFLLHEPEEFPAWGEASQQWRQQNPRFLPQIPTHADAIELVAAGVGLYITPMSVARLHHRKDLTYRPVPDAEPYPVHLVWPRTPAAPTPDTVQGEKDDEFEVLIQDFIGIVRGRTASSNRGSETAQARRTRIAGERAKATAKSRAANARREARHQKTAASRTGGTSRRKAAASSKPGRKGKRTGKRR
;
A
#
# COMPACT_ATOMS: atom_id res chain seq x y z
N MET A 1 36.56 -79.02 12.19
CA MET A 1 36.37 -77.75 11.53
C MET A 1 34.86 -77.55 11.41
N ASN A 2 34.25 -76.85 12.41
CA ASN A 2 32.82 -76.58 12.45
C ASN A 2 32.67 -75.10 12.20
N GLU A 3 32.09 -74.76 11.06
CA GLU A 3 31.59 -73.40 10.79
C GLU A 3 30.15 -73.29 11.33
N THR A 4 29.98 -72.37 12.21
CA THR A 4 28.64 -71.97 12.75
C THR A 4 27.99 -70.98 11.81
N PRO A 5 26.74 -71.10 11.43
CA PRO A 5 26.09 -70.12 10.56
C PRO A 5 25.72 -68.86 11.36
N GLU A 6 26.04 -67.71 10.79
CA GLU A 6 25.66 -66.36 11.27
C GLU A 6 24.13 -66.20 11.28
N ALA A 7 23.60 -65.69 12.40
CA ALA A 7 22.19 -65.36 12.58
C ALA A 7 21.84 -64.07 11.85
N VAL A 8 20.90 -64.16 10.92
CA VAL A 8 20.28 -63.02 10.20
C VAL A 8 19.33 -62.32 11.20
N THR A 9 19.65 -61.07 11.55
CA THR A 9 18.82 -60.17 12.33
C THR A 9 17.64 -59.68 11.46
N PRO A 10 16.37 -59.75 11.94
CA PRO A 10 15.25 -59.22 11.18
C PRO A 10 15.31 -57.68 11.11
N ALA A 11 15.05 -57.11 9.94
CA ALA A 11 14.99 -55.68 9.70
C ALA A 11 13.85 -55.04 10.48
N GLU A 12 14.13 -53.93 11.21
CA GLU A 12 13.12 -53.10 11.84
C GLU A 12 12.16 -52.50 10.80
N PRO A 13 10.88 -52.38 11.15
CA PRO A 13 9.88 -51.73 10.24
C PRO A 13 10.15 -50.23 10.14
N VAL A 14 10.38 -49.77 8.90
CA VAL A 14 10.48 -48.35 8.54
C VAL A 14 9.15 -47.67 8.92
N PRO A 15 9.17 -46.57 9.72
CA PRO A 15 7.95 -45.81 10.01
C PRO A 15 7.39 -45.18 8.74
N PRO A 16 6.04 -45.05 8.64
CA PRO A 16 5.43 -44.50 7.47
C PRO A 16 5.91 -43.04 7.26
N SER A 17 6.31 -42.75 6.03
CA SER A 17 6.69 -41.41 5.58
C SER A 17 5.62 -40.40 5.98
N THR A 18 5.96 -39.53 6.92
CA THR A 18 5.18 -38.33 7.21
C THR A 18 5.07 -37.54 5.91
N GLN A 19 3.87 -37.43 5.35
CA GLN A 19 3.61 -36.53 4.24
C GLN A 19 3.98 -35.13 4.72
N GLN A 20 5.09 -34.62 4.21
CA GLN A 20 5.49 -33.25 4.38
C GLN A 20 4.39 -32.37 3.76
N GLU A 21 3.65 -31.67 4.61
CA GLU A 21 2.82 -30.57 4.15
C GLU A 21 3.68 -29.62 3.33
N PRO A 22 3.19 -29.10 2.19
CA PRO A 22 3.97 -28.21 1.35
C PRO A 22 4.36 -26.98 2.15
N SER A 23 5.62 -26.92 2.56
CA SER A 23 6.21 -25.72 3.16
C SER A 23 6.16 -24.63 2.09
N ILE A 24 5.43 -23.56 2.39
CA ILE A 24 5.39 -22.37 1.56
C ILE A 24 6.78 -21.76 1.60
N GLU A 25 7.54 -21.95 0.54
CA GLU A 25 8.82 -21.30 0.35
C GLU A 25 8.55 -19.83 0.03
N LEU A 26 8.47 -18.99 1.08
CA LEU A 26 8.62 -17.56 0.92
C LEU A 26 9.96 -17.32 0.24
N ALA A 27 10.01 -16.39 -0.72
CA ALA A 27 11.29 -15.84 -1.20
C ALA A 27 11.96 -15.17 0.01
N ALA A 28 12.69 -15.96 0.76
CA ALA A 28 12.99 -15.76 2.18
C ALA A 28 13.88 -14.54 2.52
N PRO A 29 14.79 -14.00 1.68
CA PRO A 29 15.64 -12.91 2.14
C PRO A 29 14.95 -11.54 2.14
N ALA A 30 14.00 -11.27 1.24
CA ALA A 30 13.39 -9.94 1.15
C ALA A 30 12.33 -9.68 2.25
N VAL A 31 11.52 -10.69 2.60
CA VAL A 31 10.44 -10.53 3.59
C VAL A 31 10.98 -10.34 5.01
N GLY A 32 12.05 -11.04 5.40
CA GLY A 32 12.70 -10.86 6.70
C GLY A 32 13.32 -9.48 6.90
N LEU A 33 13.61 -8.76 5.81
CA LEU A 33 14.11 -7.40 5.83
C LEU A 33 13.01 -6.34 6.04
N ILE A 34 11.75 -6.63 5.76
CA ILE A 34 10.64 -5.68 5.77
C ILE A 34 9.78 -5.83 7.03
N TYR A 35 9.73 -7.03 7.58
CA TYR A 35 8.86 -7.40 8.68
C TYR A 35 9.55 -7.28 10.05
N SER A 36 8.97 -6.55 11.00
CA SER A 36 9.57 -6.26 12.30
C SER A 36 9.26 -7.28 13.42
N GLY A 37 8.46 -8.30 13.14
CA GLY A 37 8.00 -9.27 14.13
C GLY A 37 8.25 -10.72 13.74
N GLN A 38 7.84 -11.67 14.60
CA GLN A 38 7.72 -13.06 14.16
C GLN A 38 6.80 -13.09 12.94
N ALA A 39 7.27 -13.68 11.85
CA ALA A 39 6.55 -13.72 10.58
C ALA A 39 5.09 -14.12 10.84
N ALA A 40 4.15 -13.29 10.42
CA ALA A 40 2.76 -13.70 10.40
C ALA A 40 2.69 -14.99 9.60
N PRO A 41 2.09 -16.06 10.12
CA PRO A 41 2.10 -17.32 9.42
C PRO A 41 1.50 -17.12 8.03
N ALA A 42 2.21 -17.53 7.00
CA ALA A 42 1.83 -17.42 5.59
C ALA A 42 0.33 -17.74 5.31
N PRO A 43 -0.32 -18.71 6.01
CA PRO A 43 -1.75 -18.95 5.87
C PRO A 43 -2.66 -17.78 6.23
N VAL A 44 -2.22 -16.88 7.13
CA VAL A 44 -3.01 -15.68 7.51
C VAL A 44 -2.95 -14.64 6.41
N LEU A 45 -1.79 -14.46 5.79
CA LEU A 45 -1.61 -13.51 4.69
C LEU A 45 -2.39 -13.94 3.43
N SER A 46 -2.39 -15.23 3.11
CA SER A 46 -3.08 -15.76 1.92
C SER A 46 -4.62 -15.73 2.01
N ARG A 47 -5.17 -15.71 3.24
CA ARG A 47 -6.61 -15.65 3.49
C ARG A 47 -7.14 -14.24 3.70
N ALA A 48 -6.26 -13.25 3.85
CA ALA A 48 -6.65 -11.87 4.10
C ALA A 48 -7.17 -11.21 2.81
N SER A 49 -8.35 -10.59 2.89
CA SER A 49 -8.91 -9.78 1.81
C SER A 49 -8.21 -8.43 1.69
N LEU A 50 -7.69 -7.90 2.79
CA LEU A 50 -6.91 -6.66 2.84
C LEU A 50 -5.69 -6.86 3.74
N ARG A 51 -4.54 -6.38 3.29
CA ARG A 51 -3.28 -6.43 4.04
C ARG A 51 -2.76 -5.00 4.24
N ILE A 52 -2.54 -4.62 5.49
CA ILE A 52 -2.09 -3.26 5.83
C ILE A 52 -0.81 -3.34 6.63
N GLY A 53 0.27 -2.79 6.04
CA GLY A 53 1.52 -2.59 6.72
C GLY A 53 1.50 -1.34 7.60
N TYR A 54 2.23 -1.34 8.71
CA TYR A 54 2.39 -0.16 9.55
C TYR A 54 3.76 -0.14 10.21
N GLU A 55 4.36 1.04 10.30
CA GLU A 55 5.67 1.25 10.89
C GLU A 55 5.66 1.22 12.42
N PRO A 56 6.82 0.98 13.08
CA PRO A 56 6.94 0.97 14.52
C PRO A 56 6.44 2.28 15.16
N GLY A 57 5.74 2.17 16.28
CA GLY A 57 5.18 3.33 16.99
C GLY A 57 3.87 3.84 16.42
N VAL A 58 3.56 3.63 15.15
CA VAL A 58 2.23 3.93 14.59
C VAL A 58 1.19 3.04 15.25
N MET A 59 0.07 3.62 15.69
CA MET A 59 -0.97 2.92 16.46
C MET A 59 -2.30 2.84 15.70
N PRO A 60 -2.42 1.96 14.69
CA PRO A 60 -3.62 1.84 13.86
C PRO A 60 -4.75 1.06 14.52
N GLY A 61 -4.59 0.55 15.74
CA GLY A 61 -5.48 -0.38 16.41
C GLY A 61 -6.95 0.04 16.42
N LYS A 62 -7.26 1.35 16.56
CA LYS A 62 -8.65 1.85 16.49
C LYS A 62 -9.28 1.65 15.11
N TRP A 63 -8.50 1.75 14.04
CA TRP A 63 -8.98 1.54 12.67
C TRP A 63 -9.15 0.04 12.39
N PHE A 64 -8.22 -0.78 12.85
CA PHE A 64 -8.30 -2.22 12.73
C PHE A 64 -9.48 -2.80 13.52
N THR A 65 -9.70 -2.37 14.76
CA THR A 65 -10.88 -2.74 15.55
C THR A 65 -12.17 -2.40 14.80
N ARG A 66 -12.30 -1.18 14.26
CA ARG A 66 -13.50 -0.78 13.48
C ARG A 66 -13.68 -1.60 12.21
N TRP A 67 -12.58 -2.02 11.57
CA TRP A 67 -12.65 -2.91 10.42
C TRP A 67 -13.19 -4.28 10.82
N HIS A 68 -12.64 -4.88 11.88
CA HIS A 68 -13.09 -6.18 12.38
C HIS A 68 -14.55 -6.17 12.83
N GLU A 69 -14.99 -5.10 13.49
CA GLU A 69 -16.40 -4.90 13.87
C GLU A 69 -17.33 -4.84 12.66
N ARG A 70 -16.88 -4.18 11.58
CA ARG A 70 -17.69 -3.96 10.38
C ARG A 70 -17.71 -5.14 9.43
N TYR A 71 -16.56 -5.74 9.18
CA TYR A 71 -16.38 -6.77 8.15
C TYR A 71 -16.19 -8.17 8.74
N GLY A 72 -15.67 -8.29 9.95
CA GLY A 72 -15.46 -9.56 10.61
C GLY A 72 -14.82 -10.61 9.71
N ARG A 73 -15.58 -11.70 9.46
CA ARG A 73 -15.12 -12.81 8.63
C ARG A 73 -15.35 -12.59 7.12
N THR A 74 -16.14 -11.61 6.71
CA THR A 74 -16.49 -11.39 5.30
C THR A 74 -15.35 -10.79 4.49
N ALA A 75 -14.51 -9.95 5.13
CA ALA A 75 -13.30 -9.42 4.55
C ALA A 75 -12.18 -9.39 5.60
N PRO A 76 -11.49 -10.51 5.83
CA PRO A 76 -10.40 -10.59 6.82
C PRO A 76 -9.30 -9.59 6.52
N LEU A 77 -8.80 -8.91 7.58
CA LEU A 77 -7.67 -8.00 7.54
C LEU A 77 -6.43 -8.68 8.09
N ALA A 78 -5.30 -8.58 7.39
CA ALA A 78 -3.99 -8.86 7.94
C ALA A 78 -3.29 -7.56 8.36
N GLU A 79 -2.88 -7.51 9.60
CA GLU A 79 -2.12 -6.44 10.22
C GLU A 79 -0.63 -6.80 10.16
N ILE A 80 0.17 -6.00 9.46
CA ILE A 80 1.57 -6.34 9.14
C ILE A 80 2.49 -5.30 9.79
N PRO A 81 3.11 -5.59 10.96
CA PRO A 81 4.12 -4.73 11.54
C PRO A 81 5.35 -4.72 10.64
N LEU A 82 5.71 -3.57 10.15
CA LEU A 82 6.86 -3.34 9.27
C LEU A 82 8.07 -2.91 10.09
N ARG A 83 9.25 -3.00 9.48
CA ARG A 83 10.43 -2.30 9.97
C ARG A 83 10.33 -0.83 9.60
N GLU A 84 11.11 -0.02 10.28
CA GLU A 84 11.26 1.39 10.01
C GLU A 84 11.70 1.63 8.56
N GLY A 85 11.04 2.58 7.88
CA GLY A 85 11.31 2.91 6.49
C GLY A 85 10.86 1.87 5.46
N ALA A 86 10.30 0.72 5.88
CA ALA A 86 9.91 -0.35 4.96
C ALA A 86 8.50 -0.18 4.35
N GLY A 87 7.85 0.97 4.56
CA GLY A 87 6.48 1.19 4.11
C GLY A 87 6.30 1.04 2.60
N LEU A 88 7.11 1.71 1.78
CA LEU A 88 7.03 1.63 0.32
C LEU A 88 7.51 0.27 -0.22
N GLU A 89 8.53 -0.31 0.41
CA GLU A 89 9.04 -1.62 0.03
C GLU A 89 7.98 -2.71 0.21
N ALA A 90 7.19 -2.66 1.29
CA ALA A 90 6.10 -3.60 1.53
C ALA A 90 4.98 -3.56 0.47
N LEU A 91 4.79 -2.43 -0.19
CA LEU A 91 3.81 -2.26 -1.28
C LEU A 91 4.29 -2.86 -2.61
N THR A 92 5.59 -3.09 -2.78
CA THR A 92 6.21 -3.59 -4.00
C THR A 92 6.77 -5.00 -3.86
N THR A 93 7.06 -5.45 -2.65
CA THR A 93 7.57 -6.80 -2.38
C THR A 93 6.50 -7.84 -2.67
N ALA A 94 6.82 -8.75 -3.59
CA ALA A 94 5.91 -9.83 -3.96
C ALA A 94 5.98 -11.01 -2.97
N LEU A 95 4.82 -11.47 -2.53
CA LEU A 95 4.64 -12.75 -1.85
C LEU A 95 4.32 -13.81 -2.90
N SER A 96 5.02 -14.93 -2.85
CA SER A 96 4.63 -16.13 -3.59
C SER A 96 3.62 -16.93 -2.76
N THR A 97 2.37 -16.97 -3.20
CA THR A 97 1.34 -17.79 -2.56
C THR A 97 0.95 -18.93 -3.49
N PRO A 98 0.92 -20.20 -3.01
CA PRO A 98 0.47 -21.31 -3.83
C PRO A 98 -1.01 -21.10 -4.20
N ASN A 99 -1.31 -21.16 -5.49
CA ASN A 99 -2.69 -21.16 -5.95
C ASN A 99 -3.30 -22.53 -5.70
N SER A 100 -4.30 -22.61 -4.82
CA SER A 100 -4.98 -23.86 -4.45
C SER A 100 -5.72 -24.56 -5.60
N THR A 101 -5.94 -23.87 -6.72
CA THR A 101 -6.75 -24.38 -7.84
C THR A 101 -5.93 -24.79 -9.05
N SER A 102 -4.80 -24.10 -9.35
CA SER A 102 -3.97 -24.35 -10.55
C SER A 102 -2.57 -24.87 -10.24
N GLY A 103 -2.13 -24.85 -8.97
CA GLY A 103 -0.75 -25.21 -8.58
C GLY A 103 0.30 -24.18 -8.99
N GLU A 104 -0.06 -23.10 -9.66
CA GLU A 104 0.83 -22.02 -10.04
C GLU A 104 1.03 -21.03 -8.89
N ALA A 105 2.23 -20.48 -8.76
CA ALA A 105 2.52 -19.45 -7.76
C ALA A 105 1.85 -18.12 -8.16
N ARG A 106 1.04 -17.57 -7.27
CA ARG A 106 0.48 -16.23 -7.44
C ARG A 106 1.35 -15.22 -6.71
N PHE A 107 1.74 -14.16 -7.39
CA PHE A 107 2.48 -13.06 -6.79
C PHE A 107 1.52 -11.95 -6.36
N GLU A 108 1.49 -11.67 -5.07
CA GLU A 108 0.71 -10.58 -4.48
C GLU A 108 1.62 -9.68 -3.64
N PRO A 109 1.35 -8.37 -3.53
CA PRO A 109 2.18 -7.52 -2.68
C PRO A 109 2.11 -7.95 -1.21
N LEU A 110 3.17 -7.76 -0.45
CA LEU A 110 3.18 -8.05 1.00
C LEU A 110 2.08 -7.25 1.69
N ALA A 111 1.98 -5.95 1.41
CA ALA A 111 0.92 -5.08 1.90
C ALA A 111 0.21 -4.40 0.72
N HIS A 112 -1.11 -4.25 0.83
CA HIS A 112 -1.92 -3.49 -0.13
C HIS A 112 -1.89 -1.99 0.17
N MET A 113 -1.78 -1.64 1.44
CA MET A 113 -1.64 -0.28 1.95
C MET A 113 -0.59 -0.25 3.05
N ALA A 114 0.08 0.88 3.23
CA ALA A 114 1.04 1.09 4.30
C ALA A 114 0.72 2.36 5.08
N ILE A 115 0.80 2.29 6.41
CA ILE A 115 0.75 3.44 7.30
C ILE A 115 2.18 3.72 7.71
N MET A 116 2.74 4.81 7.21
CA MET A 116 4.16 5.11 7.29
C MET A 116 4.40 6.59 7.55
N ARG A 117 5.58 6.91 8.08
CA ARG A 117 6.07 8.28 8.14
C ARG A 117 6.63 8.66 6.77
N ALA A 118 6.22 9.82 6.27
CA ALA A 118 6.74 10.38 5.04
C ALA A 118 7.62 11.58 5.40
N THR A 119 8.92 11.38 5.48
CA THR A 119 9.87 12.49 5.58
C THR A 119 9.97 13.25 4.26
N ALA A 120 10.61 14.41 4.25
CA ALA A 120 10.80 15.18 3.01
C ALA A 120 11.55 14.39 1.92
N GLN A 121 12.40 13.42 2.34
CA GLN A 121 13.15 12.54 1.44
C GLN A 121 12.32 11.34 0.96
N ASP A 122 11.30 10.92 1.74
CA ASP A 122 10.51 9.70 1.49
C ASP A 122 9.06 10.00 1.09
N ILE A 123 8.80 11.21 0.57
CA ILE A 123 7.45 11.54 0.08
C ILE A 123 7.12 10.58 -1.08
N PRO A 124 6.06 9.78 -0.96
CA PRO A 124 5.68 8.84 -2.00
C PRO A 124 5.46 9.55 -3.33
N ASP A 125 6.07 9.01 -4.39
CA ASP A 125 5.89 9.49 -5.76
C ASP A 125 4.40 9.54 -6.10
N LYS A 126 3.88 10.72 -6.38
CA LYS A 126 2.46 10.98 -6.66
C LYS A 126 1.96 10.31 -7.94
N ASP A 127 2.85 9.98 -8.86
CA ASP A 127 2.50 9.28 -10.09
C ASP A 127 2.34 7.77 -9.87
N ARG A 128 3.02 7.22 -8.87
CA ARG A 128 3.01 5.80 -8.53
C ARG A 128 2.08 5.46 -7.36
N TYR A 129 1.89 6.38 -6.42
CA TYR A 129 1.17 6.12 -5.18
C TYR A 129 0.06 7.14 -4.92
N HIS A 130 -1.01 6.67 -4.32
CA HIS A 130 -1.95 7.49 -3.59
C HIS A 130 -1.43 7.70 -2.17
N SER A 131 -1.62 8.90 -1.62
CA SER A 131 -1.20 9.22 -0.26
C SER A 131 -2.25 10.08 0.42
N ILE A 132 -2.60 9.76 1.66
CA ILE A 132 -3.46 10.55 2.52
C ILE A 132 -2.71 10.84 3.82
N ARG A 133 -2.47 12.10 4.13
CA ARG A 133 -1.94 12.52 5.42
C ARG A 133 -2.98 12.24 6.51
N LEU A 134 -2.60 11.51 7.55
CA LEU A 134 -3.47 11.10 8.64
C LEU A 134 -3.35 12.05 9.84
N TYR A 135 -2.13 12.25 10.32
CA TYR A 135 -1.78 13.11 11.44
C TYR A 135 -0.28 13.43 11.41
N GLU A 136 0.16 14.23 12.37
CA GLU A 136 1.57 14.53 12.60
C GLU A 136 1.97 14.05 13.99
N GLU A 137 3.18 13.52 14.09
CA GLU A 137 3.80 13.16 15.35
C GLU A 137 4.77 14.24 15.81
N VAL A 138 4.73 14.53 17.10
CA VAL A 138 5.59 15.53 17.72
C VAL A 138 7.01 14.96 17.81
N PRO A 139 8.04 15.70 17.34
CA PRO A 139 9.43 15.36 17.60
C PRO A 139 9.75 15.50 19.08
N VAL A 140 10.48 14.54 19.63
CA VAL A 140 10.94 14.57 21.01
C VAL A 140 12.42 14.19 21.08
N VAL A 141 13.16 14.81 21.98
CA VAL A 141 14.51 14.36 22.32
C VAL A 141 14.43 13.37 23.49
N VAL A 142 15.06 12.23 23.33
CA VAL A 142 15.22 11.20 24.37
C VAL A 142 16.50 11.50 25.14
N VAL A 143 16.39 11.56 26.45
CA VAL A 143 17.47 11.93 27.38
C VAL A 143 17.47 11.03 28.62
N PRO A 144 18.63 10.82 29.29
CA PRO A 144 18.67 10.24 30.64
C PRO A 144 17.81 11.04 31.62
N LYS A 145 17.22 10.39 32.63
CA LYS A 145 16.34 11.08 33.60
C LYS A 145 17.05 12.12 34.46
N ASP A 146 18.33 11.96 34.67
CA ASP A 146 19.21 12.86 35.44
C ASP A 146 19.89 13.92 34.55
N HIS A 147 19.60 13.96 33.26
CA HIS A 147 20.15 14.93 32.34
C HIS A 147 19.64 16.36 32.62
N VAL A 148 20.49 17.36 32.46
CA VAL A 148 20.15 18.77 32.75
C VAL A 148 18.94 19.27 31.95
N LEU A 149 18.79 18.85 30.72
CA LEU A 149 17.67 19.22 29.86
C LEU A 149 16.30 18.75 30.36
N THR A 150 16.24 17.84 31.33
CA THR A 150 14.99 17.39 31.94
C THR A 150 14.29 18.45 32.78
N VAL A 151 15.01 19.53 33.16
CA VAL A 151 14.46 20.69 33.88
C VAL A 151 13.51 21.50 33.00
N LEU A 152 13.69 21.42 31.67
CA LEU A 152 12.85 22.11 30.71
C LEU A 152 11.61 21.23 30.36
N ASP A 153 10.47 21.87 30.16
CA ASP A 153 9.26 21.20 29.67
C ASP A 153 9.35 20.87 28.16
N GLU A 154 10.02 21.75 27.42
CA GLU A 154 10.31 21.62 25.98
C GLU A 154 11.78 21.99 25.75
N VAL A 155 12.45 21.34 24.83
CA VAL A 155 13.87 21.51 24.50
C VAL A 155 14.02 21.97 23.05
N PRO A 156 14.13 23.28 22.79
CA PRO A 156 14.48 23.78 21.46
C PRO A 156 15.82 23.24 20.97
N LEU A 157 16.02 23.16 19.66
CA LEU A 157 17.26 22.67 19.04
C LEU A 157 18.50 23.43 19.52
N GLY A 158 18.38 24.74 19.75
CA GLY A 158 19.47 25.57 20.26
C GLY A 158 19.95 25.20 21.68
N GLU A 159 19.08 24.70 22.56
CA GLU A 159 19.43 24.24 23.90
C GLU A 159 20.29 22.97 23.89
N MET A 160 20.39 22.29 22.76
CA MET A 160 21.23 21.11 22.54
C MET A 160 22.57 21.46 21.83
N ALA A 161 22.93 22.73 21.72
CA ALA A 161 24.14 23.19 21.02
C ALA A 161 25.45 22.59 21.56
N GLU A 162 25.50 22.28 22.87
CA GLU A 162 26.64 21.67 23.53
C GLU A 162 26.47 20.18 23.80
N GLU A 163 25.48 19.56 23.13
CA GLU A 163 25.17 18.14 23.25
C GLU A 163 25.54 17.36 21.98
N PHE A 164 25.93 16.09 22.18
CA PHE A 164 26.15 15.19 21.08
C PHE A 164 24.82 14.51 20.69
N LEU A 165 24.25 14.90 19.56
CA LEU A 165 23.10 14.20 19.00
C LEU A 165 23.56 13.01 18.17
N LEU A 166 22.80 11.92 18.25
CA LEU A 166 22.96 10.71 17.44
C LEU A 166 22.30 10.91 16.06
N HIS A 167 22.59 12.06 15.43
CA HIS A 167 22.08 12.50 14.13
C HIS A 167 23.17 13.20 13.33
N GLU A 168 23.04 13.16 12.01
CA GLU A 168 23.83 14.02 11.16
C GLU A 168 23.33 15.48 11.27
N PRO A 169 24.23 16.48 11.24
CA PRO A 169 23.84 17.89 11.37
C PRO A 169 22.83 18.37 10.36
N GLU A 170 22.80 17.75 9.18
CA GLU A 170 21.90 18.06 8.07
C GLU A 170 20.45 17.63 8.34
N GLU A 171 20.25 16.68 9.26
CA GLU A 171 18.90 16.25 9.67
C GLU A 171 18.20 17.33 10.49
N PHE A 172 18.97 18.09 11.27
CA PHE A 172 18.48 19.21 12.11
C PHE A 172 19.35 20.45 11.89
N PRO A 173 19.16 21.21 10.80
CA PRO A 173 20.05 22.31 10.41
C PRO A 173 20.25 23.38 11.50
N ALA A 174 19.18 23.73 12.24
CA ALA A 174 19.27 24.72 13.31
C ALA A 174 20.18 24.25 14.46
N TRP A 175 20.15 22.97 14.84
CA TRP A 175 21.11 22.38 15.75
C TRP A 175 22.50 22.28 15.11
N GLY A 176 22.57 21.90 13.85
CA GLY A 176 23.81 21.78 13.08
C GLY A 176 24.60 23.08 13.09
N GLU A 177 23.95 24.23 12.91
CA GLU A 177 24.55 25.56 13.00
C GLU A 177 24.93 25.91 14.43
N ALA A 178 24.00 25.78 15.39
CA ALA A 178 24.23 26.14 16.79
C ALA A 178 25.36 25.32 17.43
N SER A 179 25.49 24.04 17.09
CA SER A 179 26.49 23.13 17.67
C SER A 179 27.82 23.12 16.93
N GLN A 180 27.99 23.86 15.81
CA GLN A 180 29.15 23.77 14.94
C GLN A 180 30.49 23.99 15.70
N GLN A 181 30.58 25.06 16.48
CA GLN A 181 31.79 25.38 17.23
C GLN A 181 32.09 24.31 18.30
N TRP A 182 31.07 23.87 19.02
CA TRP A 182 31.21 22.85 20.04
C TRP A 182 31.68 21.50 19.45
N ARG A 183 31.10 21.06 18.32
CA ARG A 183 31.50 19.85 17.62
C ARG A 183 32.95 19.90 17.10
N GLN A 184 33.40 21.06 16.63
CA GLN A 184 34.80 21.25 16.23
C GLN A 184 35.78 21.11 17.42
N GLN A 185 35.39 21.56 18.60
CA GLN A 185 36.18 21.44 19.83
C GLN A 185 36.09 20.05 20.49
N ASN A 186 34.99 19.34 20.23
CA ASN A 186 34.66 18.03 20.80
C ASN A 186 34.36 17.02 19.69
N PRO A 187 35.34 16.68 18.84
CA PRO A 187 35.08 15.77 17.73
C PRO A 187 34.69 14.38 18.24
N ARG A 188 33.55 13.89 17.80
CA ARG A 188 33.05 12.54 18.08
C ARG A 188 32.62 11.87 16.77
N PHE A 189 32.79 10.57 16.74
CA PHE A 189 32.32 9.78 15.61
C PHE A 189 30.85 9.38 15.84
N LEU A 190 30.00 9.65 14.86
CA LEU A 190 28.62 9.15 14.87
C LEU A 190 28.61 7.66 14.57
N PRO A 191 28.13 6.79 15.50
CA PRO A 191 28.04 5.38 15.25
C PRO A 191 27.00 5.08 14.17
N GLN A 192 27.13 3.93 13.49
CA GLN A 192 26.04 3.43 12.64
C GLN A 192 24.88 3.00 13.53
N ILE A 193 23.69 3.55 13.27
CA ILE A 193 22.47 3.32 14.05
C ILE A 193 21.42 2.70 13.12
N PRO A 194 21.28 1.37 13.13
CA PRO A 194 20.37 0.67 12.21
C PRO A 194 18.88 0.92 12.50
N THR A 195 18.54 1.14 13.78
CA THR A 195 17.14 1.30 14.21
C THR A 195 16.98 2.33 15.31
N HIS A 196 15.78 2.88 15.48
CA HIS A 196 15.44 3.73 16.63
C HIS A 196 15.69 3.02 17.98
N ALA A 197 15.48 1.72 18.06
CA ALA A 197 15.76 0.94 19.26
C ALA A 197 17.23 1.02 19.63
N ASP A 198 18.13 0.83 18.65
CA ASP A 198 19.58 0.92 18.86
C ASP A 198 19.99 2.34 19.30
N ALA A 199 19.39 3.38 18.69
CA ALA A 199 19.62 4.76 19.10
C ALA A 199 19.26 4.99 20.58
N ILE A 200 18.09 4.50 21.01
CA ILE A 200 17.62 4.64 22.39
C ILE A 200 18.51 3.87 23.38
N GLU A 201 19.06 2.71 22.99
CA GLU A 201 20.07 2.00 23.78
C GLU A 201 21.37 2.81 23.90
N LEU A 202 21.82 3.49 22.85
CA LEU A 202 22.98 4.38 22.89
C LEU A 202 22.74 5.59 23.81
N VAL A 203 21.53 6.16 23.83
CA VAL A 203 21.16 7.20 24.79
C VAL A 203 21.24 6.68 26.22
N ALA A 204 20.73 5.48 26.48
CA ALA A 204 20.82 4.85 27.80
C ALA A 204 22.26 4.54 28.24
N ALA A 205 23.14 4.27 27.29
CA ALA A 205 24.58 4.10 27.52
C ALA A 205 25.34 5.44 27.69
N GLY A 206 24.67 6.59 27.58
CA GLY A 206 25.30 7.92 27.74
C GLY A 206 26.17 8.33 26.54
N VAL A 207 25.96 7.73 25.37
CA VAL A 207 26.74 8.06 24.16
C VAL A 207 26.35 9.43 23.60
N GLY A 208 25.04 9.75 23.63
CA GLY A 208 24.48 11.00 23.10
C GLY A 208 23.00 11.10 23.35
N LEU A 209 22.34 12.09 22.74
CA LEU A 209 20.90 12.30 22.76
C LEU A 209 20.30 11.94 21.40
N TYR A 210 19.02 11.60 21.37
CA TYR A 210 18.37 11.18 20.13
C TYR A 210 16.99 11.84 19.94
N ILE A 211 16.77 12.47 18.78
CA ILE A 211 15.48 13.05 18.41
C ILE A 211 14.69 12.02 17.61
N THR A 212 13.44 11.79 17.97
CA THR A 212 12.60 10.75 17.38
C THR A 212 11.12 11.13 17.49
N PRO A 213 10.20 10.52 16.70
CA PRO A 213 8.77 10.68 16.94
C PRO A 213 8.37 10.25 18.36
N MET A 214 7.47 11.00 19.00
CA MET A 214 7.01 10.69 20.36
C MET A 214 6.46 9.26 20.50
N SER A 215 5.82 8.75 19.49
CA SER A 215 5.28 7.39 19.48
C SER A 215 6.36 6.32 19.55
N VAL A 216 7.50 6.56 18.89
CA VAL A 216 8.69 5.70 18.93
C VAL A 216 9.37 5.76 20.30
N ALA A 217 9.53 6.96 20.87
CA ALA A 217 10.05 7.12 22.21
C ALA A 217 9.19 6.40 23.27
N ARG A 218 7.87 6.34 23.06
CA ARG A 218 6.94 5.58 23.92
C ARG A 218 7.02 4.07 23.69
N LEU A 219 7.20 3.65 22.43
CA LEU A 219 7.34 2.23 22.06
C LEU A 219 8.58 1.61 22.74
N HIS A 220 9.70 2.34 22.72
CA HIS A 220 10.97 1.93 23.31
C HIS A 220 11.22 2.53 24.71
N HIS A 221 10.13 2.74 25.47
CA HIS A 221 10.21 3.32 26.80
C HIS A 221 11.12 2.51 27.74
N ARG A 222 12.05 3.24 28.41
CA ARG A 222 12.94 2.70 29.44
C ARG A 222 12.75 3.44 30.77
N LYS A 223 13.04 2.76 31.88
CA LYS A 223 12.91 3.35 33.22
C LYS A 223 13.96 4.41 33.53
N ASP A 224 15.11 4.34 32.89
CA ASP A 224 16.27 5.23 33.05
C ASP A 224 16.23 6.44 32.12
N LEU A 225 15.34 6.43 31.12
CA LEU A 225 15.19 7.50 30.14
C LEU A 225 13.87 8.26 30.31
N THR A 226 13.85 9.45 29.77
CA THR A 226 12.65 10.29 29.57
C THR A 226 12.75 11.00 28.23
N TYR A 227 11.72 11.74 27.86
CA TYR A 227 11.75 12.55 26.62
C TYR A 227 11.14 13.94 26.85
N ARG A 228 11.52 14.90 26.01
CA ARG A 228 10.97 16.26 25.96
C ARG A 228 10.62 16.64 24.53
N PRO A 229 9.52 17.35 24.29
CA PRO A 229 9.19 17.89 22.98
C PRO A 229 10.29 18.83 22.46
N VAL A 230 10.51 18.79 21.13
CA VAL A 230 11.41 19.68 20.42
C VAL A 230 10.56 20.59 19.53
N PRO A 231 10.19 21.80 20.02
CA PRO A 231 9.12 22.61 19.40
C PRO A 231 9.49 23.22 18.05
N ASP A 232 10.78 23.35 17.76
CA ASP A 232 11.35 23.94 16.55
C ASP A 232 11.90 22.89 15.56
N ALA A 233 11.73 21.59 15.84
CA ALA A 233 11.97 20.54 14.87
C ALA A 233 10.71 20.29 14.03
N GLU A 234 10.91 19.89 12.77
CA GLU A 234 9.80 19.55 11.89
C GLU A 234 9.03 18.32 12.40
N PRO A 235 7.68 18.39 12.45
CA PRO A 235 6.88 17.24 12.86
C PRO A 235 6.95 16.12 11.83
N TYR A 236 6.75 14.89 12.29
CA TYR A 236 6.76 13.69 11.43
C TYR A 236 5.35 13.40 10.89
N PRO A 237 5.05 13.68 9.61
CA PRO A 237 3.76 13.40 9.03
C PRO A 237 3.58 11.90 8.80
N VAL A 238 2.45 11.36 9.28
CA VAL A 238 2.05 9.97 9.07
C VAL A 238 1.03 9.90 7.96
N HIS A 239 1.27 9.03 7.01
CA HIS A 239 0.46 8.86 5.81
C HIS A 239 -0.08 7.44 5.69
N LEU A 240 -1.25 7.31 5.09
CA LEU A 240 -1.75 6.08 4.50
C LEU A 240 -1.42 6.11 3.01
N VAL A 241 -0.66 5.14 2.54
CA VAL A 241 -0.12 5.07 1.17
C VAL A 241 -0.54 3.76 0.51
N TRP A 242 -0.89 3.80 -0.79
CA TRP A 242 -1.18 2.61 -1.60
C TRP A 242 -0.87 2.87 -3.08
N PRO A 243 -0.55 1.82 -3.88
CA PRO A 243 -0.25 1.96 -5.30
C PRO A 243 -1.43 2.53 -6.10
N ARG A 244 -1.16 3.35 -7.12
CA ARG A 244 -2.17 3.84 -8.09
C ARG A 244 -2.61 2.75 -9.05
N THR A 245 -1.69 1.87 -9.41
CA THR A 245 -1.98 0.70 -10.25
C THR A 245 -1.76 -0.53 -9.39
N PRO A 246 -2.71 -1.47 -9.31
CA PRO A 246 -2.46 -2.76 -8.66
C PRO A 246 -1.20 -3.38 -9.27
N ALA A 247 -0.35 -3.98 -8.44
CA ALA A 247 0.82 -4.71 -8.92
C ALA A 247 0.37 -5.70 -10.00
N ALA A 248 1.09 -5.68 -11.13
CA ALA A 248 0.74 -6.25 -12.43
C ALA A 248 -0.24 -7.43 -12.45
N PRO A 249 -1.25 -7.39 -13.35
CA PRO A 249 -2.20 -8.49 -13.50
C PRO A 249 -1.50 -9.76 -13.97
N THR A 250 -1.82 -10.89 -13.35
CA THR A 250 -1.54 -12.20 -13.93
C THR A 250 -2.43 -12.42 -15.15
N PRO A 251 -1.93 -13.02 -16.26
CA PRO A 251 -2.58 -12.99 -17.58
C PRO A 251 -3.94 -13.69 -17.70
N ASP A 252 -4.41 -14.47 -16.75
CA ASP A 252 -5.48 -15.46 -16.94
C ASP A 252 -6.70 -15.36 -16.02
N THR A 253 -7.05 -14.21 -15.48
CA THR A 253 -8.27 -14.16 -14.67
C THR A 253 -9.26 -13.13 -15.21
N VAL A 254 -10.54 -13.37 -15.04
CA VAL A 254 -11.67 -12.44 -15.11
C VAL A 254 -11.38 -11.24 -14.19
N GLN A 255 -10.44 -10.41 -14.63
CA GLN A 255 -9.69 -9.40 -13.88
C GLN A 255 -10.60 -8.27 -13.36
N GLY A 256 -11.56 -7.87 -14.17
CA GLY A 256 -12.36 -6.67 -13.88
C GLY A 256 -13.28 -6.77 -12.65
N GLU A 257 -13.71 -7.96 -12.23
CA GLU A 257 -14.61 -8.11 -11.06
C GLU A 257 -13.87 -8.12 -9.74
N LYS A 258 -12.64 -8.70 -9.71
CA LYS A 258 -11.81 -8.75 -8.51
C LYS A 258 -11.16 -7.39 -8.21
N ASP A 259 -10.74 -6.67 -9.24
CA ASP A 259 -10.18 -5.33 -9.11
C ASP A 259 -11.21 -4.34 -8.54
N ASP A 260 -12.48 -4.46 -8.98
CA ASP A 260 -13.57 -3.64 -8.44
C ASP A 260 -13.87 -3.98 -6.97
N GLU A 261 -13.79 -5.26 -6.57
CA GLU A 261 -14.00 -5.67 -5.18
C GLU A 261 -12.89 -5.19 -4.26
N PHE A 262 -11.66 -5.28 -4.72
CA PHE A 262 -10.49 -4.81 -3.98
C PHE A 262 -10.50 -3.29 -3.79
N GLU A 263 -10.83 -2.53 -4.84
CA GLU A 263 -10.97 -1.07 -4.75
C GLU A 263 -12.04 -0.67 -3.72
N VAL A 264 -13.14 -1.44 -3.62
CA VAL A 264 -14.17 -1.22 -2.58
C VAL A 264 -13.58 -1.35 -1.18
N LEU A 265 -12.75 -2.37 -0.93
CA LEU A 265 -12.13 -2.58 0.39
C LEU A 265 -11.17 -1.45 0.74
N ILE A 266 -10.36 -0.98 -0.23
CA ILE A 266 -9.49 0.19 -0.06
C ILE A 266 -10.32 1.42 0.32
N GLN A 267 -11.37 1.74 -0.42
CA GLN A 267 -12.22 2.90 -0.18
C GLN A 267 -12.96 2.82 1.16
N ASP A 268 -13.34 1.63 1.59
CA ASP A 268 -13.97 1.41 2.88
C ASP A 268 -12.99 1.59 4.04
N PHE A 269 -11.73 1.13 3.90
CA PHE A 269 -10.70 1.38 4.89
C PHE A 269 -10.35 2.87 4.99
N ILE A 270 -10.21 3.57 3.87
CA ILE A 270 -10.04 5.03 3.82
C ILE A 270 -11.21 5.72 4.57
N GLY A 271 -12.43 5.23 4.38
CA GLY A 271 -13.60 5.73 5.08
C GLY A 271 -13.51 5.58 6.60
N ILE A 272 -13.02 4.44 7.09
CA ILE A 272 -12.79 4.17 8.52
C ILE A 272 -11.73 5.11 9.08
N VAL A 273 -10.62 5.27 8.38
CA VAL A 273 -9.50 6.15 8.77
C VAL A 273 -9.97 7.60 8.86
N ARG A 274 -10.82 8.05 7.94
CA ARG A 274 -11.45 9.39 7.93
C ARG A 274 -12.61 9.57 8.93
N GLY A 275 -12.83 8.61 9.83
CA GLY A 275 -13.78 8.72 10.93
C GLY A 275 -15.17 8.17 10.65
N ARG A 276 -15.41 7.41 9.59
CA ARG A 276 -16.69 6.70 9.43
C ARG A 276 -16.88 5.71 10.57
N THR A 277 -17.96 5.85 11.31
CA THR A 277 -18.37 4.90 12.33
C THR A 277 -19.11 3.71 11.71
N ALA A 278 -19.17 2.57 12.40
CA ALA A 278 -19.90 1.39 11.94
C ALA A 278 -21.38 1.67 11.62
N SER A 279 -21.98 2.68 12.29
CA SER A 279 -23.37 3.10 12.09
C SER A 279 -23.56 4.16 10.98
N SER A 280 -22.50 4.59 10.31
CA SER A 280 -22.60 5.58 9.23
C SER A 280 -23.13 4.94 7.96
N ASN A 281 -24.44 5.01 7.73
CA ASN A 281 -25.14 4.49 6.54
C ASN A 281 -24.87 5.27 5.22
N ARG A 282 -24.10 6.34 5.25
CA ARG A 282 -23.69 7.05 4.03
C ARG A 282 -22.55 6.30 3.33
N GLY A 283 -22.90 5.18 2.68
CA GLY A 283 -21.95 4.35 1.97
C GLY A 283 -21.97 2.89 2.36
N SER A 284 -22.82 2.46 3.31
CA SER A 284 -23.14 1.06 3.56
C SER A 284 -24.18 0.52 2.56
N GLU A 285 -23.97 0.83 1.29
CA GLU A 285 -24.37 -0.15 0.30
C GLU A 285 -23.55 -1.39 0.66
N THR A 286 -24.19 -2.47 1.11
CA THR A 286 -23.50 -3.73 1.35
C THR A 286 -22.65 -4.03 0.12
N ALA A 287 -21.49 -4.64 0.26
CA ALA A 287 -20.66 -5.02 -0.89
C ALA A 287 -21.52 -5.72 -1.96
N GLN A 288 -22.53 -6.47 -1.52
CA GLN A 288 -23.51 -7.14 -2.35
C GLN A 288 -24.49 -6.20 -3.06
N ALA A 289 -24.99 -5.14 -2.41
CA ALA A 289 -25.87 -4.14 -3.04
C ALA A 289 -25.11 -3.27 -4.05
N ARG A 290 -23.84 -2.97 -3.77
CA ARG A 290 -22.94 -2.25 -4.68
C ARG A 290 -22.56 -3.14 -5.88
N ARG A 291 -22.26 -4.43 -5.66
CA ARG A 291 -22.09 -5.42 -6.76
C ARG A 291 -23.32 -5.47 -7.65
N THR A 292 -24.52 -5.56 -7.07
CA THR A 292 -25.78 -5.58 -7.83
C THR A 292 -26.01 -4.29 -8.62
N ARG A 293 -25.65 -3.11 -8.03
CA ARG A 293 -25.74 -1.83 -8.72
C ARG A 293 -24.75 -1.73 -9.87
N ILE A 294 -23.48 -2.07 -9.63
CA ILE A 294 -22.42 -2.05 -10.66
C ILE A 294 -22.73 -3.04 -11.78
N ALA A 295 -23.19 -4.26 -11.44
CA ALA A 295 -23.62 -5.25 -12.42
C ALA A 295 -24.81 -4.73 -13.25
N GLY A 296 -25.77 -4.05 -12.62
CA GLY A 296 -26.90 -3.42 -13.29
C GLY A 296 -26.49 -2.27 -14.22
N GLU A 297 -25.54 -1.44 -13.83
CA GLU A 297 -25.00 -0.35 -14.65
C GLU A 297 -24.20 -0.90 -15.84
N ARG A 298 -23.37 -1.94 -15.63
CA ARG A 298 -22.65 -2.64 -16.71
C ARG A 298 -23.61 -3.30 -17.69
N ALA A 299 -24.66 -4.00 -17.21
CA ALA A 299 -25.69 -4.58 -18.07
C ALA A 299 -26.40 -3.53 -18.90
N LYS A 300 -26.73 -2.36 -18.34
CA LYS A 300 -27.30 -1.23 -19.06
C LYS A 300 -26.35 -0.65 -20.10
N ALA A 301 -25.06 -0.50 -19.77
CA ALA A 301 -24.03 -0.03 -20.69
C ALA A 301 -23.85 -1.00 -21.87
N THR A 302 -23.78 -2.30 -21.59
CA THR A 302 -23.68 -3.35 -22.61
C THR A 302 -24.91 -3.40 -23.51
N ALA A 303 -26.13 -3.30 -22.94
CA ALA A 303 -27.36 -3.22 -23.69
C ALA A 303 -27.43 -1.97 -24.59
N LYS A 304 -26.99 -0.81 -24.09
CA LYS A 304 -26.88 0.41 -24.86
C LYS A 304 -25.89 0.29 -26.03
N SER A 305 -24.74 -0.34 -25.80
CA SER A 305 -23.73 -0.61 -26.84
C SER A 305 -24.28 -1.57 -27.90
N ARG A 306 -24.94 -2.68 -27.52
CA ARG A 306 -25.57 -3.61 -28.44
C ARG A 306 -26.67 -2.94 -29.27
N ALA A 307 -27.51 -2.08 -28.65
CA ALA A 307 -28.53 -1.34 -29.36
C ALA A 307 -27.95 -0.31 -30.34
N ALA A 308 -26.83 0.33 -30.00
CA ALA A 308 -26.13 1.26 -30.88
C ALA A 308 -25.51 0.53 -32.09
N ASN A 309 -24.90 -0.64 -31.86
CA ASN A 309 -24.36 -1.49 -32.95
C ASN A 309 -25.47 -2.01 -33.89
N ALA A 310 -26.59 -2.50 -33.35
CA ALA A 310 -27.73 -2.94 -34.15
C ALA A 310 -28.31 -1.79 -35.00
N ARG A 311 -28.39 -0.56 -34.45
CA ARG A 311 -28.80 0.62 -35.24
C ARG A 311 -27.79 0.96 -36.35
N ARG A 312 -26.53 0.76 -36.10
CA ARG A 312 -25.45 1.01 -37.09
C ARG A 312 -25.52 -0.01 -38.22
N GLU A 313 -25.72 -1.29 -37.90
CA GLU A 313 -25.91 -2.36 -38.89
C GLU A 313 -27.18 -2.18 -39.72
N ALA A 314 -28.30 -1.84 -39.08
CA ALA A 314 -29.56 -1.55 -39.81
C ALA A 314 -29.42 -0.33 -40.76
N ARG A 315 -28.61 0.66 -40.38
CA ARG A 315 -28.28 1.81 -41.24
C ARG A 315 -27.41 1.41 -42.43
N HIS A 316 -26.43 0.52 -42.20
CA HIS A 316 -25.60 -0.03 -43.28
C HIS A 316 -26.41 -0.90 -44.25
N GLN A 317 -27.32 -1.72 -43.74
CA GLN A 317 -28.22 -2.54 -44.58
C GLN A 317 -29.17 -1.67 -45.42
N LYS A 318 -29.74 -0.58 -44.87
CA LYS A 318 -30.56 0.36 -45.65
C LYS A 318 -29.75 1.10 -46.72
N THR A 319 -28.50 1.47 -46.45
CA THR A 319 -27.63 2.09 -47.47
C THR A 319 -27.17 1.10 -48.55
N ALA A 320 -26.99 -0.18 -48.23
CA ALA A 320 -26.70 -1.24 -49.20
C ALA A 320 -27.93 -1.54 -50.08
N ALA A 321 -29.12 -1.62 -49.49
CA ALA A 321 -30.36 -1.85 -50.23
C ALA A 321 -30.75 -0.67 -51.17
N SER A 322 -30.40 0.56 -50.80
CA SER A 322 -30.59 1.73 -51.66
C SER A 322 -29.61 1.79 -52.85
N ARG A 323 -28.44 1.13 -52.73
CA ARG A 323 -27.45 1.02 -53.83
C ARG A 323 -27.81 -0.06 -54.86
N THR A 324 -28.49 -1.15 -54.48
CA THR A 324 -28.92 -2.20 -55.37
C THR A 324 -30.23 -1.89 -56.07
N GLY A 325 -31.10 -1.00 -55.53
CA GLY A 325 -32.34 -0.55 -56.16
C GLY A 325 -32.20 0.53 -57.26
N GLY A 326 -30.97 1.10 -57.41
CA GLY A 326 -30.69 2.22 -58.35
C GLY A 326 -30.30 1.79 -59.75
N THR A 327 -30.07 0.52 -60.01
CA THR A 327 -29.55 0.06 -61.34
C THR A 327 -30.65 -0.46 -62.31
N SER A 328 -31.90 -0.63 -61.86
CA SER A 328 -32.98 -1.09 -62.75
C SER A 328 -33.88 0.02 -63.29
N ARG A 329 -33.65 1.29 -62.96
CA ARG A 329 -34.49 2.42 -63.47
C ARG A 329 -33.82 3.37 -64.45
N ARG A 330 -32.67 3.01 -64.99
CA ARG A 330 -31.91 3.84 -65.97
C ARG A 330 -31.91 3.35 -67.41
N LYS A 331 -32.93 2.57 -67.83
CA LYS A 331 -33.04 2.08 -69.23
C LYS A 331 -34.36 2.44 -69.97
N ALA A 332 -35.02 3.52 -69.52
CA ALA A 332 -36.16 4.01 -70.32
C ALA A 332 -36.28 5.53 -70.08
N ALA A 333 -35.58 6.33 -70.86
CA ALA A 333 -35.95 7.70 -71.30
C ALA A 333 -34.74 8.38 -71.95
N ALA A 334 -34.48 7.98 -73.15
CA ALA A 334 -33.74 8.81 -74.10
C ALA A 334 -34.77 9.26 -75.16
N SER A 335 -35.30 10.47 -75.04
CA SER A 335 -35.66 11.34 -76.14
C SER A 335 -36.39 12.57 -75.62
N SER A 336 -35.95 13.66 -76.17
CA SER A 336 -36.53 15.01 -76.23
C SER A 336 -35.90 16.09 -75.34
N LYS A 337 -34.95 16.78 -76.00
CA LYS A 337 -34.76 18.23 -75.87
C LYS A 337 -35.87 18.97 -76.60
N PRO A 338 -36.23 20.26 -76.30
CA PRO A 338 -35.32 21.38 -76.22
C PRO A 338 -35.71 22.56 -75.30
N GLY A 339 -34.72 23.35 -74.97
CA GLY A 339 -34.84 24.81 -75.17
C GLY A 339 -35.10 25.77 -73.99
N ARG A 340 -34.10 26.58 -73.73
CA ARG A 340 -34.14 28.03 -73.64
C ARG A 340 -34.26 28.75 -72.28
N LYS A 341 -33.17 29.57 -72.04
CA LYS A 341 -33.14 30.90 -71.44
C LYS A 341 -33.68 31.11 -70.02
N GLY A 342 -32.97 31.72 -69.09
CA GLY A 342 -32.07 32.89 -69.08
C GLY A 342 -32.28 33.66 -67.79
N LYS A 343 -31.26 34.43 -67.42
CA LYS A 343 -31.22 35.57 -66.45
C LYS A 343 -31.21 35.26 -64.98
N ARG A 344 -30.12 35.55 -64.29
CA ARG A 344 -29.49 36.80 -63.84
C ARG A 344 -30.07 37.35 -62.52
N THR A 345 -29.10 37.71 -61.66
CA THR A 345 -29.11 38.74 -60.60
C THR A 345 -29.61 38.21 -59.24
N GLY A 346 -29.00 38.46 -58.16
CA GLY A 346 -27.96 39.35 -57.70
C GLY A 346 -28.07 39.56 -56.22
N LYS A 347 -26.92 39.68 -55.61
CA LYS A 347 -26.61 40.64 -54.51
C LYS A 347 -27.19 40.47 -53.08
N ARG A 348 -26.24 40.33 -52.18
CA ARG A 348 -26.07 41.07 -50.90
C ARG A 348 -27.18 40.91 -49.80
N ARG A 349 -26.80 40.63 -48.62
CA ARG A 349 -25.89 41.18 -47.59
C ARG A 349 -25.40 40.10 -46.65
#